data_38227c233009cd8d070f70f5cc620d02
#
_entry.id   38227c233009cd8d070f70f5cc620d02
#
_cell.length_a   1.000
_cell.length_b   1.000
_cell.length_c   1.000
_cell.angle_alpha   90.00
_cell.angle_beta   90.00
_cell.angle_gamma   90.00
#
_symmetry.space_group_name_H-M   'P 1'
#
loop_
_entity.id
_entity.type
_entity.pdbx_description
1 polymer ?
#
loop_
_entity_poly.entity_id
_entity_poly.type
_entity_poly.pdbx_seq_one_letter_code
_entity_poly.pdbx_strand_id
1 'polypeptide(L)'
;MSATARPLDGFTVVENDSFVAAPSACLALSQMGAEVIKIDPLKGGPDIDRWPITAEGRSIYWGTLNRGKRSVALDLRSEEGQELAQALITATGEDPATSGIFVTNNVGRSFLTDDVLRARRDDLIHVKVQGTATGGPGVDYTVNAETGIPGITGPAESPRPANHALPAWDLLCGQAVVTSVVAALLKRSTTGAGTYAEVALEDIALAAVANLGWYTEALQPAGEREKHGNHIFGTFGTDFATADGRAVMITAITRRQWQALVEATGMTAVIDALQSALGVDLSLEENRYAQRETLEALLKPWFAARTLESVEEALSGTAVLWAPYRSIGEVAAEAATASAAGTATGVLRGLDSPALGHMLVGANPIRFDGEYLAGEQPTVLGEATHEVLSEKLGLSQTELGRLCDSGVLNS
;
A
#
# COMPACT_ATOMS: atom_id res chain seq x y z
N MET A 1 15.12 -11.52 26.41
CA MET A 1 15.68 -11.29 25.07
C MET A 1 15.69 -9.80 24.87
N SER A 2 16.82 -9.19 24.55
CA SER A 2 16.86 -7.75 24.18
C SER A 2 16.01 -7.61 22.91
N ALA A 3 15.04 -6.69 22.92
CA ALA A 3 14.27 -6.39 21.71
C ALA A 3 15.28 -5.98 20.63
N THR A 4 15.21 -6.64 19.47
CA THR A 4 16.05 -6.27 18.31
C THR A 4 15.73 -4.82 17.97
N ALA A 5 16.75 -3.95 17.93
CA ALA A 5 16.56 -2.55 17.59
C ALA A 5 15.94 -2.46 16.18
N ARG A 6 14.87 -1.70 16.04
CA ARG A 6 14.22 -1.48 14.74
C ARG A 6 14.99 -0.44 13.94
N PRO A 7 14.94 -0.49 12.60
CA PRO A 7 15.77 0.37 11.74
C PRO A 7 15.63 1.88 11.99
N LEU A 8 14.46 2.34 12.45
CA LEU A 8 14.16 3.76 12.68
C LEU A 8 13.87 4.06 14.17
N ASP A 9 14.31 3.21 15.11
CA ASP A 9 14.21 3.53 16.53
C ASP A 9 14.97 4.83 16.85
N GLY A 10 14.31 5.73 17.57
CA GLY A 10 14.83 7.05 17.94
C GLY A 10 14.54 8.15 16.90
N PHE A 11 14.02 7.83 15.73
CA PHE A 11 13.59 8.84 14.75
C PHE A 11 12.19 9.34 15.05
N THR A 12 11.98 10.65 14.92
CA THR A 12 10.66 11.30 15.04
C THR A 12 10.24 11.87 13.69
N VAL A 13 9.06 11.46 13.23
CA VAL A 13 8.40 11.93 12.01
C VAL A 13 7.12 12.65 12.41
N VAL A 14 6.89 13.84 11.89
CA VAL A 14 5.63 14.56 12.02
C VAL A 14 4.85 14.45 10.73
N GLU A 15 3.57 14.14 10.80
CA GLU A 15 2.69 14.12 9.64
C GLU A 15 1.49 15.05 9.81
N ASN A 16 1.06 15.68 8.71
CA ASN A 16 -0.22 16.37 8.61
C ASN A 16 -0.84 16.01 7.27
N ASP A 17 -1.63 14.97 7.25
CA ASP A 17 -2.13 14.32 6.04
C ASP A 17 -3.49 13.66 6.25
N SER A 18 -4.04 13.10 5.17
CA SER A 18 -5.28 12.34 5.18
C SER A 18 -5.31 11.32 4.03
N PHE A 19 -6.29 10.42 4.06
CA PHE A 19 -6.55 9.36 3.07
C PHE A 19 -5.53 8.23 3.10
N VAL A 20 -4.81 7.92 1.98
CA VAL A 20 -4.02 6.67 1.86
C VAL A 20 -2.52 6.92 1.73
N ALA A 21 -2.09 7.68 0.74
CA ALA A 21 -0.68 7.71 0.32
C ALA A 21 0.28 8.10 1.45
N ALA A 22 0.16 9.29 1.99
CA ALA A 22 1.01 9.76 3.09
C ALA A 22 0.75 9.01 4.41
N PRO A 23 -0.51 8.74 4.84
CA PRO A 23 -0.76 7.96 6.05
C PRO A 23 -0.20 6.54 6.00
N SER A 24 -0.22 5.86 4.83
CA SER A 24 0.38 4.52 4.68
C SER A 24 1.91 4.54 4.76
N ALA A 25 2.54 5.61 4.25
CA ALA A 25 3.98 5.83 4.39
C ALA A 25 4.37 6.00 5.86
N CYS A 26 3.66 6.86 6.58
CA CYS A 26 3.93 7.13 7.99
C CYS A 26 3.62 5.92 8.88
N LEU A 27 2.61 5.11 8.52
CA LEU A 27 2.40 3.81 9.15
C LEU A 27 3.62 2.89 8.94
N ALA A 28 4.14 2.79 7.72
CA ALA A 28 5.32 1.96 7.45
C ALA A 28 6.56 2.45 8.22
N LEU A 29 6.77 3.77 8.33
CA LEU A 29 7.84 4.36 9.14
C LEU A 29 7.67 4.04 10.64
N SER A 30 6.44 4.12 11.17
CA SER A 30 6.12 3.72 12.54
C SER A 30 6.40 2.23 12.77
N GLN A 31 6.02 1.37 11.86
CA GLN A 31 6.31 -0.07 11.91
C GLN A 31 7.81 -0.37 11.91
N MET A 32 8.61 0.46 11.26
CA MET A 32 10.07 0.37 11.29
C MET A 32 10.73 1.00 12.52
N GLY A 33 9.94 1.56 13.46
CA GLY A 33 10.42 2.05 14.73
C GLY A 33 10.37 3.55 14.93
N ALA A 34 10.08 4.35 13.90
CA ALA A 34 9.95 5.78 14.06
C ALA A 34 8.77 6.15 14.97
N GLU A 35 8.95 7.12 15.84
CA GLU A 35 7.85 7.80 16.48
C GLU A 35 7.16 8.69 15.45
N VAL A 36 5.89 8.41 15.17
CA VAL A 36 5.10 9.23 14.25
C VAL A 36 4.10 10.06 15.04
N ILE A 37 4.19 11.38 14.90
CA ILE A 37 3.27 12.36 15.49
C ILE A 37 2.34 12.84 14.38
N LYS A 38 1.05 12.49 14.49
CA LYS A 38 0.02 12.90 13.53
C LYS A 38 -0.70 14.15 14.02
N ILE A 39 -0.61 15.23 13.28
CA ILE A 39 -1.31 16.48 13.56
C ILE A 39 -2.62 16.49 12.79
N ASP A 40 -3.74 16.50 13.50
CA ASP A 40 -5.10 16.59 12.97
C ASP A 40 -5.82 17.84 13.44
N PRO A 41 -6.87 18.32 12.72
CA PRO A 41 -7.82 19.26 13.27
C PRO A 41 -8.53 18.69 14.51
N LEU A 42 -9.07 19.56 15.39
CA LEU A 42 -9.75 19.14 16.63
C LEU A 42 -10.83 18.06 16.47
N LYS A 43 -11.48 18.03 15.31
CA LYS A 43 -12.54 17.05 14.96
C LYS A 43 -12.07 15.97 14.02
N GLY A 44 -10.77 15.88 13.76
CA GLY A 44 -10.17 14.97 12.78
C GLY A 44 -10.14 15.55 11.37
N GLY A 45 -9.42 14.88 10.49
CA GLY A 45 -9.32 15.16 9.07
C GLY A 45 -10.57 14.70 8.28
N PRO A 46 -10.59 14.90 6.96
CA PRO A 46 -11.75 14.56 6.11
C PRO A 46 -12.01 13.05 6.01
N ASP A 47 -11.12 12.22 6.51
CA ASP A 47 -11.17 10.77 6.50
C ASP A 47 -11.49 10.14 7.86
N ILE A 48 -11.71 10.95 8.92
CA ILE A 48 -11.98 10.46 10.27
C ILE A 48 -13.19 9.53 10.37
N ASP A 49 -14.24 9.78 9.57
CA ASP A 49 -15.48 9.00 9.51
C ASP A 49 -15.60 8.18 8.22
N ARG A 50 -14.49 7.95 7.50
CA ARG A 50 -14.50 7.26 6.22
C ARG A 50 -14.83 5.77 6.37
N TRP A 51 -15.63 5.26 5.44
CA TRP A 51 -15.97 3.84 5.33
C TRP A 51 -14.76 2.95 4.99
N PRO A 52 -14.70 1.69 5.50
CA PRO A 52 -15.74 1.04 6.32
C PRO A 52 -15.75 1.53 7.76
N ILE A 53 -16.94 1.42 8.41
CA ILE A 53 -17.16 1.81 9.80
C ILE A 53 -17.67 0.63 10.63
N THR A 54 -17.46 0.67 11.95
CA THR A 54 -18.04 -0.27 12.91
C THR A 54 -19.54 0.01 13.12
N ALA A 55 -20.24 -0.89 13.83
CA ALA A 55 -21.64 -0.68 14.21
C ALA A 55 -21.85 0.59 15.06
N GLU A 56 -20.82 1.00 15.81
CA GLU A 56 -20.81 2.20 16.66
C GLU A 56 -20.41 3.47 15.88
N GLY A 57 -20.25 3.36 14.55
CA GLY A 57 -19.92 4.48 13.66
C GLY A 57 -18.44 4.90 13.65
N ARG A 58 -17.53 4.05 14.13
CA ARG A 58 -16.08 4.32 14.12
C ARG A 58 -15.44 3.88 12.80
N SER A 59 -14.60 4.70 12.21
CA SER A 59 -13.90 4.38 10.97
C SER A 59 -12.83 3.30 11.18
N ILE A 60 -13.07 2.11 10.62
CA ILE A 60 -12.07 1.04 10.53
C ILE A 60 -10.91 1.49 9.63
N TYR A 61 -11.21 2.21 8.58
CA TYR A 61 -10.25 2.76 7.63
C TYR A 61 -9.21 3.66 8.31
N TRP A 62 -9.68 4.70 9.02
CA TRP A 62 -8.81 5.65 9.72
C TRP A 62 -7.99 4.96 10.82
N GLY A 63 -8.64 4.17 11.65
CA GLY A 63 -7.97 3.47 12.76
C GLY A 63 -6.93 2.45 12.29
N THR A 64 -7.14 1.81 11.13
CA THR A 64 -6.17 0.88 10.57
C THR A 64 -4.94 1.59 9.99
N LEU A 65 -5.12 2.69 9.28
CA LEU A 65 -4.02 3.45 8.66
C LEU A 65 -3.22 4.28 9.64
N ASN A 66 -3.84 4.66 10.78
CA ASN A 66 -3.19 5.55 11.75
C ASN A 66 -2.73 4.86 13.03
N ARG A 67 -2.86 3.52 13.13
CA ARG A 67 -2.32 2.77 14.27
C ARG A 67 -0.81 2.97 14.41
N GLY A 68 -0.33 2.96 15.65
CA GLY A 68 1.08 3.17 15.96
C GLY A 68 1.55 4.61 15.90
N LYS A 69 0.62 5.56 15.68
CA LYS A 69 0.92 6.99 15.64
C LYS A 69 0.42 7.67 16.91
N ARG A 70 1.09 8.73 17.33
CA ARG A 70 0.66 9.60 18.44
C ARG A 70 -0.16 10.74 17.86
N SER A 71 -1.48 10.71 18.02
CA SER A 71 -2.38 11.73 17.47
C SER A 71 -2.42 12.98 18.34
N VAL A 72 -2.20 14.12 17.70
CA VAL A 72 -2.25 15.48 18.27
C VAL A 72 -3.34 16.27 17.55
N ALA A 73 -4.34 16.75 18.28
CA ALA A 73 -5.45 17.52 17.74
C ALA A 73 -5.31 19.01 18.09
N LEU A 74 -5.27 19.88 17.05
CA LEU A 74 -5.06 21.32 17.16
C LEU A 74 -6.10 22.11 16.36
N ASP A 75 -6.50 23.30 16.85
CA ASP A 75 -7.22 24.24 15.98
C ASP A 75 -6.28 24.93 14.98
N LEU A 76 -6.05 24.28 13.84
CA LEU A 76 -5.19 24.77 12.78
C LEU A 76 -5.72 26.02 12.04
N ARG A 77 -6.86 26.58 12.48
CA ARG A 77 -7.37 27.87 11.99
C ARG A 77 -6.90 29.03 12.86
N SER A 78 -6.53 28.77 14.12
CA SER A 78 -5.97 29.75 15.02
C SER A 78 -4.48 29.95 14.77
N GLU A 79 -3.98 31.19 14.95
CA GLU A 79 -2.53 31.46 14.85
C GLU A 79 -1.73 30.65 15.85
N GLU A 80 -2.25 30.46 17.07
CA GLU A 80 -1.61 29.72 18.14
C GLU A 80 -1.51 28.21 17.82
N GLY A 81 -2.56 27.60 17.25
CA GLY A 81 -2.55 26.22 16.77
C GLY A 81 -1.60 26.00 15.59
N GLN A 82 -1.49 26.99 14.69
CA GLN A 82 -0.51 26.96 13.60
C GLN A 82 0.92 27.04 14.12
N GLU A 83 1.17 27.90 15.10
CA GLU A 83 2.48 28.02 15.75
C GLU A 83 2.91 26.71 16.44
N LEU A 84 1.98 26.07 17.16
CA LEU A 84 2.24 24.78 17.79
C LEU A 84 2.56 23.69 16.75
N ALA A 85 1.82 23.65 15.64
CA ALA A 85 2.09 22.72 14.56
C ALA A 85 3.49 22.93 13.95
N GLN A 86 3.86 24.19 13.67
CA GLN A 86 5.19 24.52 13.16
C GLN A 86 6.29 24.17 14.17
N ALA A 87 6.06 24.44 15.45
CA ALA A 87 7.02 24.12 16.51
C ALA A 87 7.23 22.59 16.61
N LEU A 88 6.19 21.76 16.53
CA LEU A 88 6.31 20.32 16.53
C LEU A 88 7.09 19.81 15.30
N ILE A 89 6.81 20.33 14.10
CA ILE A 89 7.46 19.93 12.86
C ILE A 89 8.96 20.27 12.88
N THR A 90 9.31 21.41 13.47
CA THR A 90 10.69 21.93 13.48
C THR A 90 11.43 21.63 14.77
N ALA A 91 10.81 20.96 15.75
CA ALA A 91 11.44 20.58 17.01
C ALA A 91 12.74 19.79 16.77
N THR A 92 13.76 20.08 17.54
CA THR A 92 15.06 19.41 17.42
C THR A 92 15.15 18.11 18.20
N GLY A 93 14.25 17.88 19.18
CA GLY A 93 14.31 16.72 20.05
C GLY A 93 15.62 16.68 20.86
N GLU A 94 15.94 15.51 21.42
CA GLU A 94 17.23 15.27 22.09
C GLU A 94 18.40 15.16 21.09
N ASP A 95 18.13 14.55 19.94
CA ASP A 95 19.09 14.43 18.83
C ASP A 95 18.53 15.08 17.55
N PRO A 96 19.10 16.23 17.11
CA PRO A 96 18.69 16.89 15.88
C PRO A 96 18.79 16.00 14.65
N ALA A 97 19.71 15.03 14.61
CA ALA A 97 19.88 14.15 13.45
C ALA A 97 18.69 13.20 13.24
N THR A 98 17.90 12.91 14.27
CA THR A 98 16.79 11.96 14.23
C THR A 98 15.40 12.61 14.19
N SER A 99 15.32 13.94 14.18
CA SER A 99 14.07 14.72 14.16
C SER A 99 14.00 15.65 12.94
N GLY A 100 12.98 16.50 12.85
CA GLY A 100 12.79 17.40 11.69
C GLY A 100 12.54 16.63 10.40
N ILE A 101 11.60 15.69 10.46
CA ILE A 101 11.10 14.95 9.30
C ILE A 101 9.60 15.23 9.23
N PHE A 102 9.16 15.85 8.15
CA PHE A 102 7.77 16.21 7.94
C PHE A 102 7.21 15.60 6.66
N VAL A 103 6.07 14.95 6.77
CA VAL A 103 5.31 14.36 5.65
C VAL A 103 3.94 15.00 5.60
N THR A 104 3.50 15.44 4.42
CA THR A 104 2.17 16.04 4.27
C THR A 104 1.58 15.81 2.88
N ASN A 105 0.25 15.72 2.81
CA ASN A 105 -0.50 15.86 1.56
C ASN A 105 -1.48 17.05 1.61
N ASN A 106 -1.39 17.89 2.63
CA ASN A 106 -2.18 19.11 2.76
C ASN A 106 -1.58 20.23 1.91
N VAL A 107 -2.08 20.38 0.68
CA VAL A 107 -1.72 21.49 -0.19
C VAL A 107 -2.51 22.76 0.18
N GLY A 108 -1.88 23.93 0.02
CA GLY A 108 -2.55 25.24 0.19
C GLY A 108 -2.53 25.81 1.62
N ARG A 109 -1.88 25.17 2.59
CA ARG A 109 -1.68 25.74 3.93
C ARG A 109 -0.42 26.62 3.94
N SER A 110 -0.58 27.93 3.90
CA SER A 110 0.51 28.90 3.82
C SER A 110 1.52 28.79 4.98
N PHE A 111 1.08 28.36 6.16
CA PHE A 111 1.94 28.18 7.33
C PHE A 111 2.76 26.89 7.32
N LEU A 112 2.52 25.96 6.39
CA LEU A 112 3.24 24.69 6.23
C LEU A 112 4.06 24.61 4.92
N THR A 113 4.32 25.74 4.28
CA THR A 113 5.20 25.75 3.09
C THR A 113 6.66 25.47 3.48
N ASP A 114 7.43 24.94 2.56
CA ASP A 114 8.85 24.61 2.82
C ASP A 114 9.64 25.83 3.29
N ASP A 115 9.47 26.98 2.64
CA ASP A 115 10.14 28.22 3.00
C ASP A 115 9.87 28.65 4.45
N VAL A 116 8.62 28.57 4.89
CA VAL A 116 8.22 28.91 6.26
C VAL A 116 8.83 27.97 7.29
N LEU A 117 8.77 26.68 7.03
CA LEU A 117 9.30 25.66 7.95
C LEU A 117 10.84 25.66 7.94
N ARG A 118 11.46 25.81 6.77
CA ARG A 118 12.91 25.83 6.62
C ARG A 118 13.55 27.09 7.22
N ALA A 119 12.84 28.19 7.28
CA ALA A 119 13.29 29.39 8.01
C ALA A 119 13.44 29.11 9.53
N ARG A 120 12.74 28.11 10.08
CA ARG A 120 12.85 27.69 11.48
C ARG A 120 13.88 26.56 11.67
N ARG A 121 14.03 25.71 10.63
CA ARG A 121 14.94 24.56 10.65
C ARG A 121 15.50 24.29 9.25
N ASP A 122 16.75 24.64 9.01
CA ASP A 122 17.41 24.57 7.70
C ASP A 122 17.71 23.13 7.21
N ASP A 123 17.91 22.18 8.15
CA ASP A 123 18.15 20.76 7.86
C ASP A 123 16.84 19.92 7.77
N LEU A 124 15.67 20.58 7.71
CA LEU A 124 14.37 19.92 7.60
C LEU A 124 14.31 18.97 6.40
N ILE A 125 13.81 17.75 6.64
CA ILE A 125 13.37 16.84 5.61
C ILE A 125 11.87 17.01 5.47
N HIS A 126 11.42 17.57 4.35
CA HIS A 126 10.02 17.84 4.06
C HIS A 126 9.60 17.08 2.81
N VAL A 127 8.72 16.11 2.96
CA VAL A 127 8.15 15.31 1.87
C VAL A 127 6.69 15.67 1.68
N LYS A 128 6.37 16.25 0.53
CA LYS A 128 5.02 16.69 0.16
C LYS A 128 4.43 15.75 -0.90
N VAL A 129 3.29 15.17 -0.59
CA VAL A 129 2.48 14.39 -1.54
C VAL A 129 1.45 15.29 -2.21
N GLN A 130 1.30 15.17 -3.52
CA GLN A 130 0.34 15.95 -4.31
C GLN A 130 -0.31 15.09 -5.40
N GLY A 131 -1.44 15.57 -5.95
CA GLY A 131 -2.19 14.81 -6.97
C GLY A 131 -1.44 14.73 -8.29
N THR A 132 -1.08 15.91 -8.85
CA THR A 132 -0.38 16.02 -10.14
C THR A 132 0.98 16.69 -9.97
N ALA A 133 1.87 16.53 -10.95
CA ALA A 133 3.20 17.15 -10.96
C ALA A 133 3.17 18.69 -10.83
N THR A 134 2.09 19.33 -11.28
CA THR A 134 1.89 20.78 -11.18
C THR A 134 1.20 21.25 -9.89
N GLY A 135 0.94 20.32 -8.95
CA GLY A 135 0.24 20.61 -7.68
C GLY A 135 -1.29 20.67 -7.81
N GLY A 136 -1.83 20.23 -8.95
CA GLY A 136 -3.27 20.10 -9.14
C GLY A 136 -3.91 18.95 -8.33
N PRO A 137 -5.24 18.91 -8.24
CA PRO A 137 -5.96 17.84 -7.57
C PRO A 137 -5.84 16.55 -8.34
N GLY A 138 -5.72 15.42 -7.63
CA GLY A 138 -5.70 14.07 -8.16
C GLY A 138 -5.88 13.07 -7.03
N VAL A 139 -6.65 12.03 -7.29
CA VAL A 139 -6.84 10.89 -6.41
C VAL A 139 -6.57 9.61 -7.21
N ASP A 140 -6.25 8.53 -6.54
CA ASP A 140 -5.89 7.24 -7.16
C ASP A 140 -6.75 6.90 -8.40
N TYR A 141 -8.07 6.91 -8.24
CA TYR A 141 -9.00 6.48 -9.29
C TYR A 141 -9.08 7.44 -10.49
N THR A 142 -8.87 8.75 -10.29
CA THR A 142 -8.82 9.72 -11.39
C THR A 142 -7.49 9.65 -12.12
N VAL A 143 -6.39 9.53 -11.40
CA VAL A 143 -5.06 9.30 -11.96
C VAL A 143 -5.02 7.98 -12.73
N ASN A 144 -5.58 6.88 -12.17
CA ASN A 144 -5.66 5.61 -12.87
C ASN A 144 -6.35 5.72 -14.24
N ALA A 145 -7.42 6.51 -14.34
CA ALA A 145 -8.14 6.71 -15.60
C ALA A 145 -7.26 7.31 -16.72
N GLU A 146 -6.26 8.11 -16.36
CA GLU A 146 -5.35 8.79 -17.28
C GLU A 146 -4.15 7.93 -17.70
N THR A 147 -3.88 6.80 -17.00
CA THR A 147 -2.72 5.92 -17.30
C THR A 147 -2.88 5.05 -18.54
N GLY A 148 -4.11 4.86 -19.06
CA GLY A 148 -4.44 3.85 -20.06
C GLY A 148 -4.74 2.46 -19.49
N ILE A 149 -4.33 2.14 -18.26
CA ILE A 149 -4.52 0.84 -17.62
C ILE A 149 -5.98 0.37 -17.59
N PRO A 150 -6.99 1.21 -17.25
CA PRO A 150 -8.38 0.80 -17.31
C PRO A 150 -8.86 0.37 -18.68
N GLY A 151 -8.24 0.89 -19.75
CA GLY A 151 -8.55 0.53 -21.14
C GLY A 151 -8.21 -0.93 -21.45
N ILE A 152 -7.17 -1.48 -20.83
CA ILE A 152 -6.69 -2.86 -21.03
C ILE A 152 -7.09 -3.81 -19.89
N THR A 153 -7.81 -3.33 -18.87
CA THR A 153 -8.24 -4.11 -17.70
C THR A 153 -9.68 -4.59 -17.86
N GLY A 154 -9.96 -5.80 -17.39
CA GLY A 154 -11.30 -6.39 -17.36
C GLY A 154 -11.57 -7.38 -18.49
N PRO A 155 -12.82 -7.90 -18.59
CA PRO A 155 -13.21 -8.91 -19.56
C PRO A 155 -12.94 -8.46 -21.01
N ALA A 156 -12.42 -9.37 -21.83
CA ALA A 156 -12.03 -9.08 -23.21
C ALA A 156 -13.20 -8.53 -24.06
N GLU A 157 -14.40 -9.05 -23.85
CA GLU A 157 -15.62 -8.65 -24.53
C GLU A 157 -16.25 -7.33 -24.05
N SER A 158 -15.75 -6.77 -22.93
CA SER A 158 -16.29 -5.53 -22.38
C SER A 158 -15.65 -4.31 -23.06
N PRO A 159 -16.43 -3.43 -23.72
CA PRO A 159 -15.90 -2.20 -24.29
C PRO A 159 -15.62 -1.11 -23.25
N ARG A 160 -16.08 -1.29 -22.00
CA ARG A 160 -15.95 -0.28 -20.94
C ARG A 160 -14.61 -0.41 -20.23
N PRO A 161 -13.92 0.71 -19.93
CA PRO A 161 -12.77 0.70 -19.02
C PRO A 161 -13.16 0.08 -17.67
N ALA A 162 -12.23 -0.65 -17.05
CA ALA A 162 -12.41 -1.22 -15.72
C ALA A 162 -11.37 -0.62 -14.77
N ASN A 163 -11.86 -0.02 -13.68
CA ASN A 163 -10.99 0.49 -12.63
C ASN A 163 -10.55 -0.63 -11.68
N HIS A 164 -9.44 -0.46 -10.99
CA HIS A 164 -9.03 -1.38 -9.93
C HIS A 164 -9.82 -1.10 -8.63
N ALA A 165 -9.98 -2.11 -7.79
CA ALA A 165 -10.64 -1.98 -6.48
C ALA A 165 -9.66 -1.47 -5.39
N LEU A 166 -8.39 -1.87 -5.47
CA LEU A 166 -7.34 -1.45 -4.56
C LEU A 166 -6.78 -0.09 -5.01
N PRO A 167 -6.61 0.91 -4.12
CA PRO A 167 -5.94 2.18 -4.47
C PRO A 167 -4.43 1.96 -4.64
N ALA A 168 -4.04 1.34 -5.75
CA ALA A 168 -2.69 0.83 -5.98
C ALA A 168 -1.67 1.97 -6.12
N TRP A 169 -2.05 3.07 -6.77
CA TRP A 169 -1.17 4.21 -6.96
C TRP A 169 -0.90 4.95 -5.65
N ASP A 170 -1.92 5.10 -4.79
CA ASP A 170 -1.74 5.62 -3.43
C ASP A 170 -0.75 4.77 -2.63
N LEU A 171 -0.87 3.45 -2.68
CA LEU A 171 0.03 2.55 -1.95
C LEU A 171 1.47 2.59 -2.50
N LEU A 172 1.65 2.66 -3.83
CA LEU A 172 2.96 2.86 -4.45
C LEU A 172 3.55 4.24 -4.10
N CYS A 173 2.72 5.28 -4.10
CA CYS A 173 3.09 6.62 -3.67
C CYS A 173 3.57 6.60 -2.20
N GLY A 174 2.87 5.89 -1.32
CA GLY A 174 3.28 5.69 0.07
C GLY A 174 4.69 5.07 0.17
N GLN A 175 5.00 4.06 -0.63
CA GLN A 175 6.35 3.47 -0.66
C GLN A 175 7.41 4.43 -1.22
N ALA A 176 7.05 5.26 -2.20
CA ALA A 176 7.93 6.31 -2.70
C ALA A 176 8.23 7.39 -1.64
N VAL A 177 7.23 7.74 -0.81
CA VAL A 177 7.42 8.64 0.34
C VAL A 177 8.38 8.03 1.36
N VAL A 178 8.21 6.75 1.74
CA VAL A 178 9.16 6.05 2.62
C VAL A 178 10.58 6.10 2.05
N THR A 179 10.73 5.79 0.77
CA THR A 179 12.02 5.84 0.07
C THR A 179 12.61 7.24 0.09
N SER A 180 11.79 8.29 -0.13
CA SER A 180 12.20 9.68 -0.10
C SER A 180 12.71 10.10 1.29
N VAL A 181 12.01 9.70 2.36
CA VAL A 181 12.43 9.98 3.74
C VAL A 181 13.77 9.31 4.03
N VAL A 182 13.93 8.01 3.72
CA VAL A 182 15.17 7.27 3.99
C VAL A 182 16.34 7.81 3.16
N ALA A 183 16.13 8.13 1.90
CA ALA A 183 17.16 8.74 1.04
C ALA A 183 17.56 10.14 1.53
N ALA A 184 16.59 10.94 1.99
CA ALA A 184 16.87 12.26 2.56
C ALA A 184 17.63 12.18 3.90
N LEU A 185 17.30 11.19 4.74
CA LEU A 185 18.05 10.90 5.96
C LEU A 185 19.50 10.52 5.66
N LEU A 186 19.73 9.66 4.68
CA LEU A 186 21.09 9.31 4.24
C LEU A 186 21.85 10.52 3.71
N LYS A 187 21.21 11.37 2.90
CA LYS A 187 21.80 12.62 2.43
C LYS A 187 22.14 13.54 3.62
N ARG A 188 21.19 13.75 4.55
CA ARG A 188 21.40 14.61 5.72
C ARG A 188 22.55 14.10 6.61
N SER A 189 22.67 12.79 6.81
CA SER A 189 23.75 12.21 7.61
C SER A 189 25.13 12.44 7.02
N THR A 190 25.26 12.64 5.70
CA THR A 190 26.54 12.85 5.02
C THR A 190 26.84 14.32 4.74
N THR A 191 25.82 15.15 4.57
CA THR A 191 25.99 16.55 4.13
C THR A 191 25.54 17.58 5.18
N GLY A 192 24.78 17.18 6.19
CA GLY A 192 24.09 18.07 7.12
C GLY A 192 22.89 18.81 6.51
N ALA A 193 22.63 18.66 5.21
CA ALA A 193 21.59 19.43 4.52
C ALA A 193 20.25 18.71 4.52
N GLY A 194 19.19 19.47 4.76
CA GLY A 194 17.81 19.00 4.61
C GLY A 194 17.42 18.72 3.14
N THR A 195 16.18 18.30 2.96
CA THR A 195 15.65 17.99 1.62
C THR A 195 14.17 18.38 1.56
N TYR A 196 13.78 19.08 0.51
CA TYR A 196 12.39 19.19 0.09
C TYR A 196 12.15 18.23 -1.07
N ALA A 197 11.18 17.34 -0.93
CA ALA A 197 10.80 16.37 -1.96
C ALA A 197 9.30 16.47 -2.24
N GLU A 198 8.94 16.54 -3.51
CA GLU A 198 7.56 16.45 -3.97
C GLU A 198 7.33 15.09 -4.62
N VAL A 199 6.26 14.41 -4.22
CA VAL A 199 5.85 13.11 -4.75
C VAL A 199 4.45 13.28 -5.33
N ALA A 200 4.35 13.30 -6.66
CA ALA A 200 3.07 13.40 -7.35
C ALA A 200 2.52 12.00 -7.65
N LEU A 201 1.24 11.79 -7.32
CA LEU A 201 0.55 10.53 -7.56
C LEU A 201 0.50 10.19 -9.07
N GLU A 202 0.29 11.21 -9.90
CA GLU A 202 0.33 11.13 -11.36
C GLU A 202 1.69 10.59 -11.85
N ASP A 203 2.81 11.17 -11.36
CA ASP A 203 4.14 10.75 -11.76
C ASP A 203 4.43 9.30 -11.36
N ILE A 204 3.98 8.89 -10.18
CA ILE A 204 4.12 7.50 -9.72
C ILE A 204 3.42 6.55 -10.70
N ALA A 205 2.19 6.86 -11.08
CA ALA A 205 1.40 6.00 -11.96
C ALA A 205 2.00 5.96 -13.38
N LEU A 206 2.33 7.13 -13.96
CA LEU A 206 2.90 7.21 -15.29
C LEU A 206 4.28 6.56 -15.37
N ALA A 207 5.14 6.80 -14.36
CA ALA A 207 6.47 6.18 -14.31
C ALA A 207 6.39 4.66 -14.16
N ALA A 208 5.44 4.13 -13.37
CA ALA A 208 5.25 2.70 -13.22
C ALA A 208 4.90 2.03 -14.57
N VAL A 209 3.97 2.60 -15.33
CA VAL A 209 3.57 2.07 -16.66
C VAL A 209 4.70 2.26 -17.69
N ALA A 210 5.37 3.43 -17.67
CA ALA A 210 6.47 3.72 -18.58
C ALA A 210 7.67 2.78 -18.39
N ASN A 211 8.03 2.49 -17.12
CA ASN A 211 9.13 1.60 -16.77
C ASN A 211 8.88 0.14 -17.17
N LEU A 212 7.62 -0.27 -17.34
CA LEU A 212 7.24 -1.55 -17.93
C LEU A 212 7.31 -1.55 -19.47
N GLY A 213 7.60 -0.41 -20.09
CA GLY A 213 7.72 -0.26 -21.53
C GLY A 213 6.38 -0.16 -22.29
N TRP A 214 5.25 -0.10 -21.58
CA TRP A 214 3.92 -0.22 -22.22
C TRP A 214 3.56 0.98 -23.11
N TYR A 215 3.98 2.19 -22.73
CA TYR A 215 3.84 3.36 -23.62
C TYR A 215 4.74 3.25 -24.88
N THR A 216 5.96 2.71 -24.70
CA THR A 216 6.85 2.47 -25.85
C THR A 216 6.27 1.40 -26.77
N GLU A 217 5.67 0.34 -26.21
CA GLU A 217 4.97 -0.71 -26.97
C GLU A 217 3.83 -0.13 -27.80
N ALA A 218 3.00 0.72 -27.21
CA ALA A 218 1.86 1.35 -27.89
C ALA A 218 2.28 2.22 -29.10
N LEU A 219 3.54 2.69 -29.12
CA LEU A 219 4.09 3.43 -30.28
C LEU A 219 4.66 2.53 -31.38
N GLN A 220 4.70 1.21 -31.18
CA GLN A 220 5.17 0.27 -32.21
C GLN A 220 4.06 0.00 -33.24
N PRO A 221 4.40 -0.55 -34.44
CA PRO A 221 3.42 -0.85 -35.51
C PRO A 221 2.31 -1.82 -35.08
N ALA A 222 2.55 -2.66 -34.06
CA ALA A 222 1.53 -3.56 -33.52
C ALA A 222 0.44 -2.81 -32.70
N GLY A 223 0.71 -1.58 -32.30
CA GLY A 223 -0.22 -0.76 -31.53
C GLY A 223 -0.28 -1.11 -30.03
N GLU A 224 -1.31 -0.60 -29.37
CA GLU A 224 -1.51 -0.84 -27.93
C GLU A 224 -2.11 -2.23 -27.68
N ARG A 225 -1.97 -2.69 -26.43
CA ARG A 225 -2.57 -3.95 -25.96
C ARG A 225 -4.09 -3.88 -25.96
N GLU A 226 -4.69 -5.00 -26.27
CA GLU A 226 -6.14 -5.22 -26.10
C GLU A 226 -6.42 -5.78 -24.69
N LYS A 227 -7.69 -5.80 -24.30
CA LYS A 227 -8.12 -6.53 -23.10
C LYS A 227 -8.03 -8.04 -23.34
N HIS A 228 -7.46 -8.73 -22.38
CA HIS A 228 -7.29 -10.18 -22.43
C HIS A 228 -8.02 -10.92 -21.28
N GLY A 229 -8.89 -10.24 -20.53
CA GLY A 229 -9.50 -10.82 -19.35
C GLY A 229 -8.44 -11.21 -18.31
N ASN A 230 -8.47 -12.46 -17.88
CA ASN A 230 -7.49 -13.00 -16.92
C ASN A 230 -6.28 -13.66 -17.61
N HIS A 231 -6.18 -13.62 -18.95
CA HIS A 231 -4.98 -14.11 -19.63
C HIS A 231 -3.75 -13.25 -19.28
N ILE A 232 -2.63 -13.93 -19.03
CA ILE A 232 -1.34 -13.26 -18.81
C ILE A 232 -0.72 -12.90 -20.16
N PHE A 233 -0.38 -11.64 -20.34
CA PHE A 233 0.26 -11.16 -21.55
C PHE A 233 1.62 -11.81 -21.79
N GLY A 234 1.85 -12.25 -23.03
CA GLY A 234 3.14 -12.78 -23.49
C GLY A 234 3.45 -14.23 -23.12
N THR A 235 2.58 -14.90 -22.35
CA THR A 235 2.77 -16.31 -21.95
C THR A 235 1.43 -17.04 -21.82
N PHE A 236 1.43 -18.23 -21.22
CA PHE A 236 0.19 -18.92 -20.87
C PHE A 236 -0.12 -18.80 -19.37
N GLY A 237 -1.27 -18.24 -19.10
CA GLY A 237 -1.88 -18.20 -17.77
C GLY A 237 -3.27 -17.61 -17.87
N THR A 238 -4.23 -18.23 -17.19
CA THR A 238 -5.62 -17.81 -17.08
C THR A 238 -6.29 -18.53 -15.91
N ASP A 239 -7.54 -18.19 -15.63
CA ASP A 239 -8.32 -18.85 -14.61
C ASP A 239 -9.20 -19.98 -15.18
N PHE A 240 -9.53 -20.92 -14.30
CA PHE A 240 -10.42 -22.04 -14.60
C PHE A 240 -11.43 -22.23 -13.49
N ALA A 241 -12.69 -22.44 -13.88
CA ALA A 241 -13.75 -22.84 -12.96
C ALA A 241 -13.65 -24.35 -12.66
N THR A 242 -13.91 -24.72 -11.41
CA THR A 242 -13.94 -26.10 -10.93
C THR A 242 -15.36 -26.62 -10.77
N ALA A 243 -15.53 -27.93 -10.62
CA ALA A 243 -16.83 -28.59 -10.53
C ALA A 243 -17.66 -28.14 -9.31
N ASP A 244 -17.02 -27.68 -8.25
CA ASP A 244 -17.62 -27.19 -7.01
C ASP A 244 -17.87 -25.66 -7.01
N GLY A 245 -17.81 -25.04 -8.18
CA GLY A 245 -18.10 -23.60 -8.35
C GLY A 245 -17.00 -22.68 -7.83
N ARG A 246 -15.80 -23.19 -7.57
CA ARG A 246 -14.61 -22.40 -7.24
C ARG A 246 -13.88 -22.00 -8.53
N ALA A 247 -12.87 -21.16 -8.39
CA ALA A 247 -11.98 -20.81 -9.50
C ALA A 247 -10.52 -20.87 -9.05
N VAL A 248 -9.64 -21.20 -10.01
CA VAL A 248 -8.21 -21.30 -9.77
C VAL A 248 -7.45 -20.56 -10.87
N MET A 249 -6.50 -19.71 -10.49
CA MET A 249 -5.54 -19.10 -11.43
C MET A 249 -4.41 -20.09 -11.70
N ILE A 250 -4.10 -20.30 -12.96
CA ILE A 250 -2.99 -21.14 -13.43
C ILE A 250 -2.00 -20.28 -14.20
N THR A 251 -0.72 -20.48 -13.95
CA THR A 251 0.35 -19.75 -14.64
C THR A 251 1.47 -20.72 -15.04
N ALA A 252 1.83 -20.69 -16.33
CA ALA A 252 2.90 -21.51 -16.88
C ALA A 252 3.83 -20.66 -17.77
N ILE A 253 4.68 -19.84 -17.14
CA ILE A 253 5.62 -18.93 -17.78
C ILE A 253 6.74 -19.74 -18.45
N THR A 254 7.50 -20.49 -17.65
CA THR A 254 8.65 -21.23 -18.14
C THR A 254 8.27 -22.52 -18.85
N ARG A 255 9.16 -23.01 -19.73
CA ARG A 255 9.02 -24.34 -20.37
C ARG A 255 8.77 -25.45 -19.36
N ARG A 256 9.47 -25.44 -18.22
CA ARG A 256 9.31 -26.44 -17.15
C ARG A 256 7.91 -26.41 -16.53
N GLN A 257 7.37 -25.21 -16.29
CA GLN A 257 6.02 -25.06 -15.75
C GLN A 257 4.95 -25.50 -16.76
N TRP A 258 5.14 -25.18 -18.03
CA TRP A 258 4.27 -25.64 -19.12
C TRP A 258 4.25 -27.16 -19.23
N GLN A 259 5.42 -27.81 -19.26
CA GLN A 259 5.51 -29.27 -19.31
C GLN A 259 4.83 -29.90 -18.09
N ALA A 260 5.06 -29.38 -16.89
CA ALA A 260 4.40 -29.86 -15.68
C ALA A 260 2.88 -29.74 -15.73
N LEU A 261 2.33 -28.66 -16.29
CA LEU A 261 0.90 -28.47 -16.48
C LEU A 261 0.31 -29.51 -17.47
N VAL A 262 0.98 -29.70 -18.60
CA VAL A 262 0.58 -30.66 -19.64
C VAL A 262 0.60 -32.10 -19.09
N GLU A 263 1.62 -32.45 -18.32
CA GLU A 263 1.75 -33.77 -17.69
C GLU A 263 0.69 -33.97 -16.59
N ALA A 264 0.51 -33.02 -15.68
CA ALA A 264 -0.45 -33.12 -14.58
C ALA A 264 -1.89 -33.22 -15.08
N THR A 265 -2.20 -32.59 -16.21
CA THR A 265 -3.53 -32.65 -16.84
C THR A 265 -3.72 -33.85 -17.77
N GLY A 266 -2.65 -34.61 -18.04
CA GLY A 266 -2.66 -35.75 -18.99
C GLY A 266 -2.81 -35.34 -20.45
N MET A 267 -2.51 -34.08 -20.80
CA MET A 267 -2.75 -33.50 -22.12
C MET A 267 -1.59 -33.68 -23.11
N THR A 268 -0.53 -34.39 -22.76
CA THR A 268 0.68 -34.52 -23.58
C THR A 268 0.37 -34.90 -25.04
N ALA A 269 -0.38 -35.96 -25.29
CA ALA A 269 -0.70 -36.39 -26.64
C ALA A 269 -1.56 -35.38 -27.43
N VAL A 270 -2.45 -34.66 -26.74
CA VAL A 270 -3.30 -33.62 -27.35
C VAL A 270 -2.46 -32.41 -27.76
N ILE A 271 -1.55 -31.97 -26.86
CA ILE A 271 -0.66 -30.84 -27.10
C ILE A 271 0.33 -31.16 -28.24
N ASP A 272 0.89 -32.39 -28.26
CA ASP A 272 1.78 -32.83 -29.37
C ASP A 272 1.06 -32.86 -30.72
N ALA A 273 -0.19 -33.34 -30.75
CA ALA A 273 -1.02 -33.32 -31.95
C ALA A 273 -1.32 -31.87 -32.40
N LEU A 274 -1.62 -30.97 -31.46
CA LEU A 274 -1.87 -29.55 -31.75
C LEU A 274 -0.61 -28.88 -32.30
N GLN A 275 0.54 -29.08 -31.69
CA GLN A 275 1.83 -28.55 -32.20
C GLN A 275 2.10 -29.00 -33.63
N SER A 276 1.89 -30.30 -33.90
CA SER A 276 2.10 -30.89 -35.23
C SER A 276 1.13 -30.30 -36.26
N ALA A 277 -0.14 -30.14 -35.88
CA ALA A 277 -1.17 -29.60 -36.78
C ALA A 277 -0.95 -28.12 -37.12
N LEU A 278 -0.50 -27.32 -36.14
CA LEU A 278 -0.27 -25.89 -36.32
C LEU A 278 1.14 -25.55 -36.80
N GLY A 279 2.08 -26.50 -36.74
CA GLY A 279 3.49 -26.26 -37.06
C GLY A 279 4.18 -25.30 -36.10
N VAL A 280 3.77 -25.29 -34.84
CA VAL A 280 4.30 -24.38 -33.80
C VAL A 280 4.91 -25.14 -32.63
N ASP A 281 5.93 -24.57 -32.00
CA ASP A 281 6.54 -25.09 -30.76
C ASP A 281 5.92 -24.41 -29.53
N LEU A 282 5.02 -25.09 -28.82
CA LEU A 282 4.39 -24.59 -27.60
C LEU A 282 5.32 -24.62 -26.37
N SER A 283 6.56 -25.05 -26.53
CA SER A 283 7.58 -24.82 -25.48
C SER A 283 8.02 -23.35 -25.39
N LEU A 284 7.74 -22.54 -26.44
CA LEU A 284 8.01 -21.11 -26.51
C LEU A 284 6.83 -20.30 -25.98
N GLU A 285 7.13 -19.28 -25.20
CA GLU A 285 6.10 -18.46 -24.52
C GLU A 285 5.18 -17.74 -25.51
N GLU A 286 5.77 -17.10 -26.50
CA GLU A 286 5.04 -16.36 -27.54
C GLU A 286 4.04 -17.24 -28.29
N ASN A 287 4.38 -18.51 -28.56
CA ASN A 287 3.48 -19.44 -29.23
C ASN A 287 2.32 -19.88 -28.31
N ARG A 288 2.59 -20.05 -27.01
CA ARG A 288 1.53 -20.30 -26.03
C ARG A 288 0.58 -19.11 -25.91
N TYR A 289 1.15 -17.90 -25.89
CA TYR A 289 0.34 -16.70 -25.87
C TYR A 289 -0.53 -16.55 -27.12
N ALA A 290 0.04 -16.77 -28.31
CA ALA A 290 -0.69 -16.74 -29.59
C ALA A 290 -1.84 -17.77 -29.62
N GLN A 291 -1.68 -18.91 -28.97
CA GLN A 291 -2.67 -20.00 -28.91
C GLN A 291 -3.46 -20.03 -27.58
N ARG A 292 -3.42 -18.97 -26.76
CA ARG A 292 -3.96 -18.96 -25.39
C ARG A 292 -5.42 -19.42 -25.29
N GLU A 293 -6.27 -18.96 -26.20
CA GLU A 293 -7.70 -19.34 -26.22
C GLU A 293 -7.92 -20.81 -26.59
N THR A 294 -7.14 -21.33 -27.52
CA THR A 294 -7.16 -22.76 -27.88
C THR A 294 -6.69 -23.61 -26.73
N LEU A 295 -5.61 -23.22 -26.08
CA LEU A 295 -5.06 -23.93 -24.92
C LEU A 295 -6.00 -23.87 -23.71
N GLU A 296 -6.64 -22.74 -23.44
CA GLU A 296 -7.71 -22.63 -22.44
C GLU A 296 -8.86 -23.59 -22.75
N ALA A 297 -9.37 -23.59 -23.97
CA ALA A 297 -10.48 -24.43 -24.38
C ALA A 297 -10.16 -25.94 -24.21
N LEU A 298 -8.92 -26.35 -24.48
CA LEU A 298 -8.48 -27.74 -24.29
C LEU A 298 -8.34 -28.13 -22.82
N LEU A 299 -7.87 -27.24 -21.96
CA LEU A 299 -7.65 -27.50 -20.54
C LEU A 299 -8.92 -27.37 -19.71
N LYS A 300 -9.84 -26.49 -20.10
CA LYS A 300 -11.10 -26.20 -19.39
C LYS A 300 -11.89 -27.42 -18.94
N PRO A 301 -12.10 -28.47 -19.77
CA PRO A 301 -12.83 -29.66 -19.36
C PRO A 301 -12.16 -30.41 -18.20
N TRP A 302 -10.82 -30.40 -18.13
CA TRP A 302 -10.07 -31.04 -17.06
C TRP A 302 -10.36 -30.40 -15.71
N PHE A 303 -10.37 -29.08 -15.62
CA PHE A 303 -10.69 -28.33 -14.41
C PHE A 303 -12.18 -28.43 -14.06
N ALA A 304 -13.06 -28.24 -15.05
CA ALA A 304 -14.51 -28.31 -14.85
C ALA A 304 -15.02 -29.68 -14.34
N ALA A 305 -14.25 -30.74 -14.53
CA ALA A 305 -14.58 -32.09 -14.07
C ALA A 305 -14.06 -32.38 -12.64
N ARG A 306 -13.37 -31.45 -11.98
CA ARG A 306 -12.68 -31.64 -10.69
C ARG A 306 -13.09 -30.60 -9.67
N THR A 307 -13.15 -31.01 -8.40
CA THR A 307 -13.24 -30.05 -7.28
C THR A 307 -11.91 -29.33 -7.08
N LEU A 308 -11.93 -28.19 -6.40
CA LEU A 308 -10.70 -27.46 -6.06
C LEU A 308 -9.69 -28.35 -5.32
N GLU A 309 -10.16 -29.16 -4.36
CA GLU A 309 -9.32 -30.14 -3.62
C GLU A 309 -8.62 -31.12 -4.58
N SER A 310 -9.34 -31.67 -5.56
CA SER A 310 -8.76 -32.59 -6.55
C SER A 310 -7.76 -31.88 -7.50
N VAL A 311 -7.97 -30.60 -7.78
CA VAL A 311 -7.00 -29.77 -8.54
C VAL A 311 -5.74 -29.56 -7.70
N GLU A 312 -5.90 -29.23 -6.41
CA GLU A 312 -4.80 -29.04 -5.47
C GLU A 312 -3.96 -30.32 -5.35
N GLU A 313 -4.59 -31.48 -5.17
CA GLU A 313 -3.88 -32.77 -5.12
C GLU A 313 -3.08 -33.03 -6.41
N ALA A 314 -3.65 -32.74 -7.58
CA ALA A 314 -3.02 -32.98 -8.87
C ALA A 314 -1.85 -32.01 -9.15
N LEU A 315 -1.91 -30.78 -8.69
CA LEU A 315 -0.89 -29.75 -8.95
C LEU A 315 0.12 -29.59 -7.82
N SER A 316 -0.18 -30.11 -6.62
CA SER A 316 0.71 -30.03 -5.46
C SER A 316 2.03 -30.75 -5.74
N GLY A 317 3.15 -30.11 -5.40
CA GLY A 317 4.49 -30.65 -5.65
C GLY A 317 4.96 -30.62 -7.10
N THR A 318 4.14 -30.17 -8.05
CA THR A 318 4.54 -29.92 -9.43
C THR A 318 5.24 -28.56 -9.58
N ALA A 319 5.77 -28.27 -10.78
CA ALA A 319 6.33 -26.96 -11.07
C ALA A 319 5.28 -25.90 -11.51
N VAL A 320 4.01 -26.26 -11.62
CA VAL A 320 2.92 -25.35 -12.01
C VAL A 320 2.73 -24.29 -10.93
N LEU A 321 2.63 -23.04 -11.34
CA LEU A 321 2.22 -21.96 -10.43
C LEU A 321 0.69 -21.85 -10.47
N TRP A 322 0.06 -22.01 -9.32
CA TRP A 322 -1.37 -21.94 -9.20
C TRP A 322 -1.82 -21.41 -7.83
N ALA A 323 -3.00 -20.84 -7.79
CA ALA A 323 -3.64 -20.43 -6.54
C ALA A 323 -5.16 -20.40 -6.71
N PRO A 324 -5.95 -20.79 -5.68
CA PRO A 324 -7.39 -20.60 -5.70
C PRO A 324 -7.74 -19.12 -5.57
N TYR A 325 -8.78 -18.67 -6.27
CA TYR A 325 -9.39 -17.38 -5.97
C TYR A 325 -10.10 -17.46 -4.62
N ARG A 326 -9.83 -16.50 -3.77
CA ARG A 326 -10.38 -16.41 -2.41
C ARG A 326 -11.09 -15.08 -2.21
N SER A 327 -12.17 -15.09 -1.47
CA SER A 327 -12.80 -13.87 -0.99
C SER A 327 -11.98 -13.22 0.13
N ILE A 328 -12.15 -11.91 0.33
CA ILE A 328 -11.54 -11.20 1.47
C ILE A 328 -11.98 -11.84 2.80
N GLY A 329 -13.24 -12.30 2.88
CA GLY A 329 -13.77 -12.97 4.07
C GLY A 329 -13.07 -14.29 4.38
N GLU A 330 -12.77 -15.12 3.38
CA GLU A 330 -12.02 -16.38 3.57
C GLU A 330 -10.59 -16.12 4.09
N VAL A 331 -9.90 -15.14 3.49
CA VAL A 331 -8.56 -14.76 3.94
C VAL A 331 -8.59 -14.23 5.37
N ALA A 332 -9.56 -13.38 5.69
CA ALA A 332 -9.70 -12.80 7.02
C ALA A 332 -10.02 -13.86 8.08
N ALA A 333 -10.93 -14.80 7.79
CA ALA A 333 -11.33 -15.87 8.73
C ALA A 333 -10.14 -16.81 9.05
N GLU A 334 -9.37 -17.19 8.04
CA GLU A 334 -8.17 -18.03 8.22
C GLU A 334 -7.12 -17.30 9.08
N ALA A 335 -6.81 -16.04 8.73
CA ALA A 335 -5.82 -15.26 9.45
C ALA A 335 -6.24 -14.97 10.90
N ALA A 336 -7.53 -14.69 11.15
CA ALA A 336 -8.07 -14.52 12.50
C ALA A 336 -7.96 -15.80 13.32
N THR A 337 -8.26 -16.96 12.74
CA THR A 337 -8.13 -18.26 13.38
C THR A 337 -6.67 -18.55 13.74
N ALA A 338 -5.75 -18.33 12.82
CA ALA A 338 -4.31 -18.52 13.05
C ALA A 338 -3.77 -17.55 14.13
N SER A 339 -4.24 -16.30 14.13
CA SER A 339 -3.87 -15.30 15.15
C SER A 339 -4.37 -15.70 16.53
N ALA A 340 -5.64 -16.10 16.66
CA ALA A 340 -6.23 -16.55 17.93
C ALA A 340 -5.53 -17.80 18.50
N ALA A 341 -5.10 -18.71 17.63
CA ALA A 341 -4.34 -19.91 18.01
C ALA A 341 -2.85 -19.62 18.33
N GLY A 342 -2.36 -18.41 18.12
CA GLY A 342 -0.94 -18.08 18.26
C GLY A 342 -0.03 -18.73 17.21
N THR A 343 -0.59 -19.19 16.10
CA THR A 343 0.11 -19.87 15.00
C THR A 343 0.31 -18.98 13.76
N ALA A 344 -0.04 -17.70 13.86
CA ALA A 344 0.11 -16.75 12.77
C ALA A 344 1.59 -16.54 12.41
N THR A 345 2.02 -17.03 11.26
CA THR A 345 3.39 -16.89 10.74
C THR A 345 3.51 -15.85 9.63
N GLY A 346 2.39 -15.41 9.08
CA GLY A 346 2.33 -14.44 7.97
C GLY A 346 2.41 -12.99 8.42
N VAL A 347 2.13 -12.09 7.52
CA VAL A 347 2.11 -10.63 7.75
C VAL A 347 0.87 -10.16 8.53
N LEU A 348 -0.23 -10.93 8.50
CA LEU A 348 -1.48 -10.58 9.18
C LEU A 348 -1.41 -10.88 10.67
N ARG A 349 -1.87 -9.94 11.50
CA ARG A 349 -1.85 -10.00 12.96
C ARG A 349 -3.20 -9.57 13.54
N GLY A 350 -3.63 -10.22 14.61
CA GLY A 350 -4.71 -9.71 15.45
C GLY A 350 -4.21 -8.58 16.34
N LEU A 351 -5.04 -7.55 16.49
CA LEU A 351 -4.80 -6.39 17.35
C LEU A 351 -6.10 -6.00 18.02
N ASP A 352 -6.09 -5.80 19.34
CA ASP A 352 -7.26 -5.34 20.06
C ASP A 352 -7.24 -3.82 20.21
N SER A 353 -8.30 -3.16 19.78
CA SER A 353 -8.49 -1.72 19.84
C SER A 353 -9.67 -1.40 20.76
N PRO A 354 -9.50 -0.50 21.78
CA PRO A 354 -10.62 -0.04 22.58
C PRO A 354 -11.75 0.60 21.77
N ALA A 355 -11.40 1.24 20.65
CA ALA A 355 -12.35 1.95 19.80
C ALA A 355 -12.98 1.09 18.69
N LEU A 356 -12.24 0.07 18.20
CA LEU A 356 -12.63 -0.71 17.01
C LEU A 356 -12.86 -2.20 17.32
N GLY A 357 -12.62 -2.64 18.56
CA GLY A 357 -12.65 -4.05 18.93
C GLY A 357 -11.47 -4.84 18.36
N HIS A 358 -11.68 -6.13 18.12
CA HIS A 358 -10.66 -6.99 17.54
C HIS A 358 -10.47 -6.67 16.05
N MET A 359 -9.22 -6.34 15.68
CA MET A 359 -8.81 -5.99 14.32
C MET A 359 -7.86 -7.05 13.76
N LEU A 360 -7.90 -7.24 12.44
CA LEU A 360 -6.87 -7.95 11.71
C LEU A 360 -6.07 -6.93 10.90
N VAL A 361 -4.80 -6.78 11.21
CA VAL A 361 -3.93 -5.74 10.64
C VAL A 361 -2.69 -6.35 9.97
N GLY A 362 -2.09 -5.61 9.04
CA GLY A 362 -0.83 -6.00 8.39
C GLY A 362 0.38 -5.50 9.18
N ALA A 363 1.32 -6.37 9.57
CA ALA A 363 2.65 -5.94 9.98
C ALA A 363 3.40 -5.33 8.79
N ASN A 364 4.56 -4.70 9.04
CA ASN A 364 5.44 -4.29 7.93
C ASN A 364 5.80 -5.52 7.08
N PRO A 365 5.60 -5.49 5.75
CA PRO A 365 5.85 -6.67 4.92
C PRO A 365 7.35 -7.00 4.75
N ILE A 366 8.23 -6.09 5.12
CA ILE A 366 9.67 -6.32 5.12
C ILE A 366 10.05 -7.04 6.42
N ARG A 367 10.73 -8.17 6.30
CA ARG A 367 11.32 -8.87 7.43
C ARG A 367 12.76 -8.43 7.63
N PHE A 368 13.03 -7.83 8.78
CA PHE A 368 14.39 -7.51 9.19
C PHE A 368 14.94 -8.66 10.03
N ASP A 369 16.11 -9.15 9.68
CA ASP A 369 16.74 -10.32 10.31
C ASP A 369 15.82 -11.57 10.37
N GLY A 370 14.92 -11.69 9.38
CA GLY A 370 13.97 -12.79 9.27
C GLY A 370 12.63 -12.59 9.99
N GLU A 371 12.48 -11.51 10.77
CA GLU A 371 11.32 -11.24 11.60
C GLU A 371 10.45 -10.10 11.04
N TYR A 372 9.12 -10.23 11.14
CA TYR A 372 8.20 -9.12 10.93
C TYR A 372 8.23 -8.18 12.13
N LEU A 373 8.42 -6.90 11.86
CA LEU A 373 8.33 -5.90 12.91
C LEU A 373 6.87 -5.74 13.34
N ALA A 374 6.63 -5.85 14.64
CA ALA A 374 5.32 -5.71 15.28
C ALA A 374 5.37 -4.64 16.37
N GLY A 375 4.23 -4.24 16.87
CA GLY A 375 4.14 -3.37 18.05
C GLY A 375 3.39 -2.07 17.83
N GLU A 376 2.57 -1.98 16.77
CA GLU A 376 1.69 -0.82 16.63
C GLU A 376 0.56 -0.91 17.69
N GLN A 377 0.27 0.26 18.29
CA GLN A 377 -0.86 0.40 19.18
C GLN A 377 -2.04 1.05 18.44
N PRO A 378 -3.28 0.75 18.84
CA PRO A 378 -4.43 1.49 18.33
C PRO A 378 -4.28 2.97 18.66
N THR A 379 -4.68 3.84 17.73
CA THR A 379 -4.62 5.29 17.88
C THR A 379 -6.03 5.87 17.99
N VAL A 380 -6.22 6.82 18.89
CA VAL A 380 -7.44 7.62 19.03
C VAL A 380 -7.13 9.08 18.73
N LEU A 381 -8.04 9.76 18.05
CA LEU A 381 -7.87 11.17 17.68
C LEU A 381 -7.55 12.03 18.91
N GLY A 382 -6.41 12.72 18.88
CA GLY A 382 -5.97 13.68 19.90
C GLY A 382 -5.52 13.07 21.21
N GLU A 383 -5.46 11.75 21.34
CA GLU A 383 -5.15 11.07 22.62
C GLU A 383 -3.79 11.46 23.20
N ALA A 384 -2.82 11.78 22.35
CA ALA A 384 -1.46 12.12 22.76
C ALA A 384 -1.20 13.64 22.80
N THR A 385 -2.23 14.49 22.61
CA THR A 385 -2.04 15.95 22.46
C THR A 385 -1.27 16.56 23.62
N HIS A 386 -1.71 16.38 24.85
CA HIS A 386 -1.09 16.99 26.03
C HIS A 386 0.30 16.42 26.31
N GLU A 387 0.45 15.11 26.16
CA GLU A 387 1.72 14.41 26.38
C GLU A 387 2.77 14.87 25.36
N VAL A 388 2.44 14.89 24.06
CA VAL A 388 3.36 15.30 22.99
C VAL A 388 3.75 16.78 23.14
N LEU A 389 2.79 17.66 23.40
CA LEU A 389 3.09 19.09 23.57
C LEU A 389 3.97 19.34 24.79
N SER A 390 3.74 18.64 25.90
CA SER A 390 4.61 18.74 27.07
C SER A 390 6.00 18.18 26.83
N GLU A 391 6.09 16.99 26.23
CA GLU A 391 7.36 16.28 25.96
C GLU A 391 8.21 17.00 24.90
N LYS A 392 7.63 17.36 23.78
CA LYS A 392 8.38 17.90 22.63
C LYS A 392 8.59 19.42 22.67
N LEU A 393 7.65 20.16 23.28
CA LEU A 393 7.71 21.63 23.34
C LEU A 393 7.90 22.17 24.74
N GLY A 394 7.91 21.31 25.77
CA GLY A 394 8.14 21.72 27.16
C GLY A 394 6.96 22.47 27.78
N LEU A 395 5.74 22.36 27.22
CA LEU A 395 4.59 23.10 27.74
C LEU A 395 4.18 22.57 29.13
N SER A 396 4.01 23.50 30.05
CA SER A 396 3.52 23.23 31.40
C SER A 396 2.02 22.90 31.41
N GLN A 397 1.54 22.25 32.49
CA GLN A 397 0.10 21.98 32.66
C GLN A 397 -0.75 23.27 32.68
N THR A 398 -0.18 24.38 33.17
CA THR A 398 -0.87 25.70 33.16
C THR A 398 -1.04 26.22 31.73
N GLU A 399 -0.03 26.08 30.88
CA GLU A 399 -0.10 26.49 29.47
C GLU A 399 -1.06 25.61 28.70
N LEU A 400 -1.02 24.28 28.89
CA LEU A 400 -1.97 23.35 28.29
C LEU A 400 -3.41 23.67 28.71
N GLY A 401 -3.66 23.93 30.00
CA GLY A 401 -4.98 24.35 30.47
C GLY A 401 -5.48 25.66 29.81
N ARG A 402 -4.61 26.65 29.67
CA ARG A 402 -4.93 27.91 28.94
C ARG A 402 -5.29 27.64 27.46
N LEU A 403 -4.56 26.75 26.80
CA LEU A 403 -4.83 26.37 25.41
C LEU A 403 -6.15 25.62 25.26
N CYS A 404 -6.54 24.81 26.22
CA CYS A 404 -7.87 24.19 26.29
C CYS A 404 -8.95 25.26 26.48
N ASP A 405 -8.78 26.18 27.44
CA ASP A 405 -9.73 27.25 27.75
C ASP A 405 -9.94 28.18 26.54
N SER A 406 -8.90 28.40 25.72
CA SER A 406 -8.99 29.20 24.48
C SER A 406 -9.50 28.40 23.28
N GLY A 407 -9.73 27.08 23.41
CA GLY A 407 -10.24 26.23 22.34
C GLY A 407 -9.20 25.87 21.25
N VAL A 408 -7.92 26.03 21.54
CA VAL A 408 -6.81 25.60 20.65
C VAL A 408 -6.59 24.09 20.76
N LEU A 409 -6.84 23.52 21.92
CA LEU A 409 -6.82 22.09 22.22
C LEU A 409 -8.20 21.60 22.63
N ASN A 410 -8.45 20.30 22.48
CA ASN A 410 -9.56 19.63 23.16
C ASN A 410 -9.22 19.46 24.66
N SER A 411 -10.24 19.53 25.52
CA SER A 411 -10.13 19.31 26.97
C SER A 411 -9.93 17.82 27.29
#